data_0e44366ba929c75f956a305a0bb11146
#
_entry.id   0e44366ba929c75f956a305a0bb11146
#
_cell.length_a   1.000
_cell.length_b   1.000
_cell.length_c   1.000
_cell.angle_alpha   90.00
_cell.angle_beta   90.00
_cell.angle_gamma   90.00
#
_symmetry.space_group_name_H-M   'P 1'
#
loop_
_entity.id
_entity.type
_entity.pdbx_description
1 polymer ?
#
loop_
_entity_poly.entity_id
_entity_poly.type
_entity_poly.pdbx_seq_one_letter_code
_entity_poly.pdbx_strand_id
1 'polypeptide(L)'
;GVISNADKYLYKQVAAPVTMGFSSRVEWKNFDLGFSLRASLGNYVFNNFEQGKRLKTTSSVWCQNAYLANRPVNTLGWDSDALESKLSDYFVQNASFLKMDNITLGYSFNRLFKSGSWKGISGRVYASCSNVFTITNYKGIDPEVYNGIDNNIYPRPITFQFGLNLTF
;
A
#
# COMPACT_ATOMS: atom_id res chain seq x y z
N GLY A 1 -32.92 15.64 13.38
CA GLY A 1 -32.46 16.83 12.63
C GLY A 1 -32.36 16.51 11.15
N VAL A 2 -32.58 17.48 10.29
CA VAL A 2 -32.42 17.32 8.84
C VAL A 2 -31.02 17.79 8.48
N ILE A 3 -30.20 16.90 7.92
CA ILE A 3 -28.86 17.23 7.44
C ILE A 3 -28.99 17.98 6.10
N SER A 4 -28.35 19.13 6.00
CA SER A 4 -28.38 20.01 4.86
C SER A 4 -26.98 20.33 4.30
N ASN A 5 -26.91 21.04 3.19
CA ASN A 5 -25.63 21.50 2.66
C ASN A 5 -24.89 22.48 3.60
N ALA A 6 -25.59 23.10 4.54
CA ALA A 6 -25.00 23.99 5.52
C ALA A 6 -24.16 23.25 6.58
N ASP A 7 -24.38 21.95 6.72
CA ASP A 7 -23.67 21.11 7.68
C ASP A 7 -22.32 20.60 7.15
N LYS A 8 -22.01 20.90 5.88
CA LYS A 8 -20.75 20.53 5.25
C LYS A 8 -19.60 21.44 5.68
N TYR A 9 -18.48 20.85 6.05
CA TYR A 9 -17.28 21.58 6.41
C TYR A 9 -16.01 20.90 5.85
N LEU A 10 -14.94 21.69 5.73
CA LEU A 10 -13.64 21.15 5.34
C LEU A 10 -13.00 20.48 6.56
N TYR A 11 -12.79 19.18 6.46
CA TYR A 11 -12.36 18.37 7.61
C TYR A 11 -10.85 18.11 7.62
N LYS A 12 -10.34 17.38 6.65
CA LYS A 12 -8.94 16.97 6.57
C LYS A 12 -8.43 17.09 5.13
N GLN A 13 -7.11 17.05 5.00
CA GLN A 13 -6.46 17.13 3.69
C GLN A 13 -5.97 15.75 3.24
N VAL A 14 -6.06 15.51 1.94
CA VAL A 14 -5.58 14.28 1.28
C VAL A 14 -4.05 14.29 1.16
N ALA A 15 -3.48 15.44 0.81
CA ALA A 15 -2.04 15.58 0.67
C ALA A 15 -1.33 15.48 2.02
N ALA A 16 -0.25 14.71 2.04
CA ALA A 16 0.58 14.64 3.23
C ALA A 16 1.39 15.94 3.43
N PRO A 17 1.31 16.57 4.59
CA PRO A 17 2.14 17.73 4.88
C PRO A 17 3.64 17.40 4.98
N VAL A 18 3.97 16.14 5.28
CA VAL A 18 5.35 15.68 5.37
C VAL A 18 5.53 14.40 4.57
N THR A 19 6.48 14.44 3.64
CA THR A 19 6.93 13.25 2.90
C THR A 19 8.43 13.11 3.08
N MET A 20 8.89 11.87 3.27
CA MET A 20 10.31 11.56 3.46
C MET A 20 10.69 10.36 2.59
N GLY A 21 11.91 10.40 2.06
CA GLY A 21 12.55 9.29 1.38
C GLY A 21 13.91 9.00 1.97
N PHE A 22 14.23 7.74 2.15
CA PHE A 22 15.54 7.30 2.57
C PHE A 22 16.00 6.13 1.71
N SER A 23 17.18 6.25 1.11
CA SER A 23 17.80 5.17 0.34
C SER A 23 19.23 4.99 0.81
N SER A 24 19.66 3.75 0.91
CA SER A 24 21.02 3.42 1.29
C SER A 24 21.53 2.24 0.47
N ARG A 25 22.83 2.23 0.22
CA ARG A 25 23.55 1.10 -0.35
C ARG A 25 24.80 0.85 0.45
N VAL A 26 24.97 -0.40 0.86
CA VAL A 26 26.12 -0.87 1.61
C VAL A 26 26.84 -1.91 0.77
N GLU A 27 28.15 -1.76 0.62
CA GLU A 27 29.01 -2.70 -0.08
C GLU A 27 30.03 -3.27 0.92
N TRP A 28 30.11 -4.58 0.97
CA TRP A 28 31.07 -5.27 1.82
C TRP A 28 31.69 -6.45 1.08
N LYS A 29 32.98 -6.33 0.75
CA LYS A 29 33.72 -7.30 -0.09
C LYS A 29 32.99 -7.50 -1.44
N ASN A 30 32.38 -8.67 -1.61
CA ASN A 30 31.68 -9.08 -2.82
C ASN A 30 30.15 -8.90 -2.73
N PHE A 31 29.65 -8.53 -1.57
CA PHE A 31 28.22 -8.33 -1.35
C PHE A 31 27.84 -6.86 -1.45
N ASP A 32 26.70 -6.61 -2.04
CA ASP A 32 26.03 -5.31 -2.02
C ASP A 32 24.57 -5.46 -1.54
N LEU A 33 24.17 -4.58 -0.65
CA LEU A 33 22.82 -4.49 -0.14
C LEU A 33 22.31 -3.07 -0.38
N GLY A 34 21.22 -2.95 -1.13
CA GLY A 34 20.52 -1.68 -1.35
C GLY A 34 19.09 -1.75 -0.85
N PHE A 35 18.58 -0.67 -0.28
CA PHE A 35 17.17 -0.57 0.08
C PHE A 35 16.66 0.87 -0.01
N SER A 36 15.35 1.01 -0.19
CA SER A 36 14.66 2.29 -0.19
C SER A 36 13.41 2.26 0.67
N LEU A 37 13.25 3.31 1.46
CA LEU A 37 12.13 3.54 2.36
C LEU A 37 11.44 4.85 1.98
N ARG A 38 10.14 4.88 2.12
CA ARG A 38 9.32 6.07 1.92
C ARG A 38 8.35 6.22 3.09
N ALA A 39 8.16 7.45 3.54
CA ALA A 39 7.16 7.78 4.54
C ALA A 39 6.29 8.93 4.07
N SER A 40 5.02 8.86 4.40
CA SER A 40 4.01 9.89 4.18
C SER A 40 3.27 10.09 5.50
N LEU A 41 3.23 11.30 6.02
CA LEU A 41 2.69 11.59 7.34
C LEU A 41 1.64 12.69 7.26
N GLY A 42 0.52 12.47 7.94
CA GLY A 42 -0.55 13.45 8.08
C GLY A 42 -1.52 13.51 6.90
N ASN A 43 -1.47 12.57 5.97
CA ASN A 43 -2.47 12.41 4.92
C ASN A 43 -3.71 11.66 5.44
N TYR A 44 -4.86 12.02 4.88
CA TYR A 44 -6.14 11.40 5.21
C TYR A 44 -6.81 10.87 3.95
N VAL A 45 -7.50 9.75 4.09
CA VAL A 45 -8.21 9.07 3.02
C VAL A 45 -9.64 8.78 3.45
N PHE A 46 -10.58 9.02 2.56
CA PHE A 46 -11.96 8.61 2.72
C PHE A 46 -12.09 7.13 2.33
N ASN A 47 -12.37 6.28 3.30
CA ASN A 47 -12.50 4.83 3.11
C ASN A 47 -13.89 4.48 2.58
N ASN A 48 -14.09 4.69 1.29
CA ASN A 48 -15.36 4.42 0.62
C ASN A 48 -15.66 2.91 0.53
N PHE A 49 -14.62 2.09 0.52
CA PHE A 49 -14.78 0.64 0.56
C PHE A 49 -15.42 0.17 1.88
N GLU A 50 -14.98 0.73 3.01
CA GLU A 50 -15.59 0.44 4.30
C GLU A 50 -17.01 0.97 4.39
N GLN A 51 -17.25 2.18 3.87
CA GLN A 51 -18.60 2.75 3.77
C GLN A 51 -19.54 1.83 3.01
N GLY A 52 -19.15 1.38 1.82
CA GLY A 52 -19.95 0.49 1.00
C GLY A 52 -20.29 -0.84 1.67
N LYS A 53 -19.40 -1.37 2.50
CA LYS A 53 -19.66 -2.58 3.28
C LYS A 53 -20.58 -2.36 4.47
N ARG A 54 -20.61 -1.15 4.99
CA ARG A 54 -21.43 -0.81 6.17
C ARG A 54 -22.87 -0.48 5.83
N LEU A 55 -23.09 0.06 4.64
CA LEU A 55 -24.42 0.40 4.20
C LEU A 55 -25.26 -0.85 3.91
N LYS A 56 -26.42 -0.94 4.53
CA LYS A 56 -27.43 -1.93 4.23
C LYS A 56 -28.19 -1.45 3.00
N THR A 57 -28.06 -2.05 1.85
CA THR A 57 -28.89 -1.74 0.69
C THR A 57 -30.08 -2.69 0.64
N THR A 58 -31.27 -2.12 0.63
CA THR A 58 -32.53 -2.87 0.50
C THR A 58 -32.73 -3.45 -0.89
N SER A 59 -32.05 -2.88 -1.89
CA SER A 59 -32.22 -3.22 -3.31
C SER A 59 -31.22 -4.26 -3.83
N SER A 60 -30.19 -4.63 -3.07
CA SER A 60 -29.21 -5.56 -3.59
C SER A 60 -29.54 -6.97 -3.20
N VAL A 61 -29.96 -7.67 -4.18
CA VAL A 61 -30.22 -9.09 -4.18
C VAL A 61 -28.90 -9.84 -4.03
N TRP A 62 -28.76 -10.66 -3.01
CA TRP A 62 -27.84 -11.80 -2.90
C TRP A 62 -26.34 -11.56 -2.62
N CYS A 63 -25.67 -10.54 -3.13
CA CYS A 63 -24.22 -10.50 -3.11
C CYS A 63 -23.56 -9.21 -2.60
N GLN A 64 -24.27 -8.13 -2.44
CA GLN A 64 -23.69 -6.86 -1.99
C GLN A 64 -24.44 -6.30 -0.80
N ASN A 65 -23.85 -6.28 0.37
CA ASN A 65 -24.40 -5.70 1.60
C ASN A 65 -25.80 -6.22 2.01
N ALA A 66 -26.26 -7.29 1.38
CA ALA A 66 -27.55 -7.89 1.63
C ALA A 66 -27.53 -8.69 2.96
N TYR A 67 -28.68 -9.20 3.35
CA TYR A 67 -28.92 -9.94 4.60
C TYR A 67 -27.90 -11.05 4.89
N LEU A 68 -27.37 -11.71 3.85
CA LEU A 68 -26.38 -12.79 3.97
C LEU A 68 -24.93 -12.32 3.79
N ALA A 69 -24.69 -11.02 3.62
CA ALA A 69 -23.33 -10.49 3.48
C ALA A 69 -22.63 -10.44 4.83
N ASN A 70 -21.34 -10.78 4.81
CA ASN A 70 -20.47 -10.63 5.98
C ASN A 70 -20.25 -9.13 6.27
N ARG A 71 -20.70 -8.68 7.42
CA ARG A 71 -20.64 -7.27 7.83
C ARG A 71 -19.82 -7.10 9.10
N PRO A 72 -19.10 -5.99 9.24
CA PRO A 72 -18.48 -5.63 10.51
C PRO A 72 -19.54 -5.49 11.63
N VAL A 73 -19.25 -6.06 12.79
CA VAL A 73 -20.19 -6.06 13.95
C VAL A 73 -20.59 -4.64 14.36
N ASN A 74 -19.69 -3.68 14.25
CA ASN A 74 -19.95 -2.27 14.59
C ASN A 74 -20.92 -1.55 13.64
N THR A 75 -21.41 -2.22 12.61
CA THR A 75 -22.45 -1.69 11.70
C THR A 75 -23.86 -2.19 12.05
N LEU A 76 -23.99 -3.02 13.05
CA LEU A 76 -25.29 -3.45 13.55
C LEU A 76 -26.07 -2.23 14.05
N GLY A 77 -27.26 -2.01 13.50
CA GLY A 77 -28.10 -0.85 13.84
C GLY A 77 -27.90 0.40 12.97
N TRP A 78 -26.96 0.38 12.04
CA TRP A 78 -26.85 1.43 11.02
C TRP A 78 -27.94 1.23 9.97
N ASP A 79 -28.77 2.23 9.80
CA ASP A 79 -29.78 2.21 8.73
C ASP A 79 -29.14 2.63 7.41
N SER A 80 -29.41 1.86 6.37
CA SER A 80 -28.75 1.99 5.08
C SER A 80 -29.29 3.13 4.22
N ASP A 81 -30.49 3.50 4.47
CA ASP A 81 -31.20 4.45 3.63
C ASP A 81 -30.92 5.90 4.04
N ALA A 82 -30.18 6.08 5.14
CA ALA A 82 -29.71 7.39 5.52
C ALA A 82 -28.63 7.87 4.53
N LEU A 83 -29.03 8.68 3.60
CA LEU A 83 -28.15 9.56 2.79
C LEU A 83 -27.11 10.28 3.66
N GLU A 84 -27.39 10.40 4.91
CA GLU A 84 -26.67 11.01 6.00
C GLU A 84 -25.30 10.40 6.28
N SER A 85 -25.12 9.11 6.01
CA SER A 85 -23.85 8.43 6.24
C SER A 85 -22.89 8.50 5.05
N LYS A 86 -23.32 9.01 3.90
CA LYS A 86 -22.57 8.92 2.64
C LYS A 86 -21.33 9.81 2.55
N LEU A 87 -21.20 10.82 3.33
CA LEU A 87 -20.02 11.70 3.35
C LEU A 87 -19.59 12.01 4.78
N SER A 88 -19.81 11.07 5.68
CA SER A 88 -19.44 11.23 7.08
C SER A 88 -17.93 11.22 7.27
N ASP A 89 -17.45 12.12 8.11
CA ASP A 89 -16.07 12.16 8.59
C ASP A 89 -15.64 10.86 9.31
N TYR A 90 -16.59 10.06 9.75
CA TYR A 90 -16.37 8.73 10.32
C TYR A 90 -15.53 7.82 9.41
N PHE A 91 -15.66 7.96 8.10
CA PHE A 91 -14.91 7.18 7.12
C PHE A 91 -13.60 7.84 6.70
N VAL A 92 -13.31 9.04 7.18
CA VAL A 92 -12.04 9.71 6.95
C VAL A 92 -11.00 9.19 7.94
N GLN A 93 -10.03 8.46 7.43
CA GLN A 93 -9.02 7.79 8.24
C GLN A 93 -7.63 8.38 7.98
N ASN A 94 -6.80 8.37 9.01
CA ASN A 94 -5.39 8.72 8.86
C ASN A 94 -4.70 7.61 8.04
N ALA A 95 -4.11 7.98 6.92
CA ALA A 95 -3.43 7.11 5.99
C ALA A 95 -1.90 7.33 6.00
N SER A 96 -1.36 7.84 7.09
CA SER A 96 0.09 7.91 7.27
C SER A 96 0.71 6.52 7.17
N PHE A 97 1.86 6.44 6.50
CA PHE A 97 2.55 5.17 6.33
C PHE A 97 4.07 5.31 6.30
N LEU A 98 4.73 4.21 6.62
CA LEU A 98 6.12 3.93 6.30
C LEU A 98 6.16 2.68 5.42
N LYS A 99 6.76 2.78 4.24
CA LYS A 99 6.83 1.71 3.24
C LYS A 99 8.28 1.43 2.88
N MET A 100 8.63 0.14 2.80
CA MET A 100 9.86 -0.28 2.13
C MET A 100 9.53 -0.68 0.70
N ASP A 101 9.91 0.19 -0.23
CA ASP A 101 9.59 0.01 -1.65
C ASP A 101 10.42 -1.08 -2.29
N ASN A 102 11.70 -1.15 -1.92
CA ASN A 102 12.62 -2.11 -2.53
C ASN A 102 13.74 -2.49 -1.55
N ILE A 103 14.18 -3.74 -1.64
CA ILE A 103 15.43 -4.24 -1.07
C ILE A 103 16.11 -5.14 -2.10
N THR A 104 17.42 -4.97 -2.31
CA THR A 104 18.21 -5.75 -3.26
C THR A 104 19.47 -6.23 -2.57
N LEU A 105 19.74 -7.53 -2.67
CA LEU A 105 20.99 -8.16 -2.24
C LEU A 105 21.71 -8.68 -3.49
N GLY A 106 22.94 -8.26 -3.69
CA GLY A 106 23.79 -8.68 -4.78
C GLY A 106 25.07 -9.37 -4.28
N TYR A 107 25.60 -10.27 -5.08
CA TYR A 107 26.88 -10.88 -4.91
C TYR A 107 27.67 -10.81 -6.22
N SER A 108 28.81 -10.12 -6.20
CA SER A 108 29.70 -9.96 -7.34
C SER A 108 30.84 -10.98 -7.25
N PHE A 109 31.09 -11.69 -8.33
CA PHE A 109 32.19 -12.64 -8.42
C PHE A 109 33.14 -12.29 -9.57
N ASN A 110 34.41 -12.43 -9.30
CA ASN A 110 35.47 -12.22 -10.28
C ASN A 110 36.17 -13.55 -10.56
N ARG A 111 36.36 -13.85 -11.84
CA ARG A 111 37.12 -15.04 -12.28
C ARG A 111 36.62 -16.34 -11.70
N LEU A 112 35.36 -16.65 -11.94
CA LEU A 112 34.70 -17.86 -11.41
C LEU A 112 35.48 -19.15 -11.76
N PHE A 113 36.11 -19.19 -12.93
CA PHE A 113 36.90 -20.32 -13.41
C PHE A 113 38.35 -19.91 -13.62
N LYS A 114 39.26 -20.72 -13.03
CA LYS A 114 40.73 -20.51 -13.15
C LYS A 114 41.33 -21.12 -14.41
N SER A 115 40.61 -22.04 -15.06
CA SER A 115 41.07 -22.78 -16.23
C SER A 115 39.93 -23.17 -17.17
N GLY A 116 40.22 -23.37 -18.44
CA GLY A 116 39.25 -23.74 -19.47
C GLY A 116 38.72 -22.56 -20.32
N SER A 117 37.81 -22.85 -21.24
CA SER A 117 37.19 -21.86 -22.15
C SER A 117 36.39 -20.77 -21.44
N TRP A 118 36.09 -20.97 -20.18
CA TRP A 118 35.32 -20.03 -19.31
C TRP A 118 36.23 -19.21 -18.38
N LYS A 119 37.53 -19.19 -18.64
CA LYS A 119 38.51 -18.48 -17.82
C LYS A 119 38.28 -16.97 -17.91
N GLY A 120 38.10 -16.36 -16.74
CA GLY A 120 38.02 -14.89 -16.64
C GLY A 120 36.60 -14.32 -16.58
N ILE A 121 35.57 -15.14 -16.64
CA ILE A 121 34.20 -14.69 -16.50
C ILE A 121 34.00 -14.06 -15.14
N SER A 122 33.52 -12.83 -15.13
CA SER A 122 33.05 -12.11 -13.96
C SER A 122 31.55 -11.86 -14.08
N GLY A 123 30.92 -11.63 -12.96
CA GLY A 123 29.49 -11.37 -12.98
C GLY A 123 28.91 -11.00 -11.61
N ARG A 124 27.62 -10.79 -11.60
CA ARG A 124 26.86 -10.48 -10.41
C ARG A 124 25.53 -11.24 -10.41
N VAL A 125 25.27 -11.95 -9.34
CA VAL A 125 23.96 -12.53 -9.04
C VAL A 125 23.26 -11.59 -8.07
N TYR A 126 21.97 -11.35 -8.25
CA TYR A 126 21.21 -10.54 -7.33
C TYR A 126 19.79 -11.07 -7.14
N ALA A 127 19.27 -10.79 -5.95
CA ALA A 127 17.87 -10.98 -5.60
C ALA A 127 17.31 -9.65 -5.14
N SER A 128 16.14 -9.29 -5.62
CA SER A 128 15.42 -8.09 -5.16
C SER A 128 13.99 -8.43 -4.77
N CYS A 129 13.48 -7.67 -3.82
CA CYS A 129 12.10 -7.73 -3.38
C CYS A 129 11.50 -6.33 -3.45
N SER A 130 10.35 -6.20 -4.11
CA SER A 130 9.61 -4.95 -4.19
C SER A 130 8.33 -5.03 -3.36
N ASN A 131 7.87 -3.88 -2.84
CA ASN A 131 6.74 -3.77 -1.91
C ASN A 131 6.93 -4.67 -0.66
N VAL A 132 8.07 -4.55 0.00
CA VAL A 132 8.50 -5.46 1.07
C VAL A 132 7.56 -5.43 2.25
N PHE A 133 7.23 -4.23 2.73
CA PHE A 133 6.23 -4.03 3.78
C PHE A 133 5.66 -2.61 3.76
N THR A 134 4.50 -2.47 4.39
CA THR A 134 3.86 -1.19 4.68
C THR A 134 3.41 -1.18 6.14
N ILE A 135 3.86 -0.20 6.90
CA ILE A 135 3.42 0.04 8.28
C ILE A 135 2.46 1.23 8.23
N THR A 136 1.22 1.01 8.67
CA THR A 136 0.17 2.02 8.66
C THR A 136 -0.92 1.69 9.69
N ASN A 137 -1.64 2.70 10.14
CA ASN A 137 -2.86 2.55 10.93
C ASN A 137 -4.14 2.59 10.06
N TYR A 138 -3.98 2.78 8.76
CA TYR A 138 -5.11 2.79 7.83
C TYR A 138 -5.75 1.41 7.73
N LYS A 139 -7.07 1.35 7.78
CA LYS A 139 -7.84 0.08 7.79
C LYS A 139 -8.24 -0.41 6.40
N GLY A 140 -7.94 0.37 5.36
CA GLY A 140 -8.14 -0.05 3.97
C GLY A 140 -7.00 -0.92 3.46
N ILE A 141 -7.04 -1.22 2.18
CA ILE A 141 -6.09 -2.15 1.53
C ILE A 141 -4.70 -1.51 1.36
N ASP A 142 -4.66 -0.25 0.90
CA ASP A 142 -3.41 0.49 0.68
C ASP A 142 -3.61 1.94 1.16
N PRO A 143 -2.75 2.48 2.03
CA PRO A 143 -2.85 3.88 2.48
C PRO A 143 -2.48 4.88 1.38
N GLU A 144 -1.85 4.45 0.30
CA GLU A 144 -1.39 5.29 -0.79
C GLU A 144 -2.48 5.47 -1.85
N VAL A 145 -3.52 6.23 -1.48
CA VAL A 145 -4.65 6.55 -2.33
C VAL A 145 -4.47 7.94 -2.92
N TYR A 146 -4.16 8.01 -4.20
CA TYR A 146 -3.76 9.24 -4.87
C TYR A 146 -4.86 10.34 -4.88
N ASN A 147 -6.12 9.95 -5.08
CA ASN A 147 -7.25 10.89 -5.12
C ASN A 147 -7.95 11.10 -3.77
N GLY A 148 -7.45 10.49 -2.71
CA GLY A 148 -8.01 10.59 -1.36
C GLY A 148 -9.29 9.79 -1.12
N ILE A 149 -9.78 9.05 -2.10
CA ILE A 149 -10.99 8.21 -1.97
C ILE A 149 -10.63 6.77 -2.31
N ASP A 150 -10.70 5.89 -1.31
CA ASP A 150 -10.45 4.46 -1.50
C ASP A 150 -11.69 3.76 -2.04
N ASN A 151 -11.69 3.50 -3.34
CA ASN A 151 -12.75 2.81 -4.07
C ASN A 151 -12.37 1.37 -4.40
N ASN A 152 -11.90 0.59 -3.43
CA ASN A 152 -11.54 -0.80 -3.65
C ASN A 152 -10.30 -0.97 -4.54
N ILE A 153 -9.20 -0.35 -4.13
CA ILE A 153 -7.91 -0.44 -4.81
C ILE A 153 -7.39 -1.89 -4.74
N TYR A 154 -6.84 -2.36 -5.85
CA TYR A 154 -6.20 -3.67 -5.88
C TYR A 154 -4.91 -3.66 -5.03
N PRO A 155 -4.70 -4.63 -4.14
CA PRO A 155 -3.51 -4.67 -3.30
C PRO A 155 -2.24 -4.85 -4.14
N ARG A 156 -1.20 -4.11 -3.82
CA ARG A 156 0.11 -4.24 -4.48
C ARG A 156 0.79 -5.52 -4.02
N PRO A 157 1.18 -6.43 -4.93
CA PRO A 157 1.83 -7.67 -4.56
C PRO A 157 3.28 -7.41 -4.10
N ILE A 158 3.76 -8.28 -3.21
CA ILE A 158 5.18 -8.43 -2.97
C ILE A 158 5.77 -9.18 -4.17
N THR A 159 6.81 -8.63 -4.79
CA THR A 159 7.41 -9.20 -6.00
C THR A 159 8.86 -9.54 -5.75
N PHE A 160 9.24 -10.79 -5.99
CA PHE A 160 10.62 -11.24 -5.95
C PHE A 160 11.19 -11.33 -7.36
N GLN A 161 12.41 -10.85 -7.54
CA GLN A 161 13.14 -10.89 -8.80
C GLN A 161 14.54 -11.43 -8.56
N PHE A 162 14.99 -12.28 -9.45
CA PHE A 162 16.35 -12.82 -9.45
C PHE A 162 17.00 -12.49 -10.78
N GLY A 163 18.25 -12.09 -10.74
CA GLY A 163 18.97 -11.75 -11.94
C GLY A 163 20.43 -12.18 -11.88
N LEU A 164 20.98 -12.36 -13.07
CA LEU A 164 22.38 -12.73 -13.31
C LEU A 164 22.93 -11.84 -14.41
N ASN A 165 24.01 -11.12 -14.12
CA ASN A 165 24.79 -10.38 -15.09
C ASN A 165 26.13 -11.09 -15.28
N LEU A 166 26.52 -11.35 -16.50
CA LEU A 166 27.80 -11.96 -16.85
C LEU A 166 28.59 -11.04 -17.76
N THR A 167 29.89 -10.96 -17.51
CA THR A 167 30.88 -10.24 -18.34
C THR A 167 31.95 -11.22 -18.78
N PHE A 168 32.13 -11.32 -20.10
CA PHE A 168 33.06 -12.24 -20.76
C PHE A 168 34.36 -11.54 -21.14
#